data_906ddc8e5aed25f1cb9acc805ff5c94e
#
_entry.id   906ddc8e5aed25f1cb9acc805ff5c94e
#
_cell.length_a   1.000
_cell.length_b   1.000
_cell.length_c   1.000
_cell.angle_alpha   90.00
_cell.angle_beta   90.00
_cell.angle_gamma   90.00
#
_symmetry.space_group_name_H-M   'P 1'
#
loop_
_entity.id
_entity.type
_entity.pdbx_description
1 polymer ?
#
loop_
_entity_poly.entity_id
_entity_poly.type
_entity_poly.pdbx_seq_one_letter_code
_entity_poly.pdbx_strand_id
1 'polypeptide(L)'
;MEARASLYTDETTIEGFGNTNPKKLVISAVNKMEKEGEAIITEIVPGKPAYLTAIEEIEVNPTFGGIYIHTTNGGRNYLIFDVSTKDSKGNWNIEHTEYTSVKNIGFTLRGFSAEPHDFKVRVRDLYDNQSEEYLTTLTPLYEEKLDLTKFKTFYLANDIKMD
;
A
#
# COMPACT_ATOMS: atom_id res chain seq x y z
N MET A 1 13.70 11.69 -16.47
CA MET A 1 13.62 10.21 -16.45
C MET A 1 14.10 9.71 -17.81
N GLU A 2 15.00 8.75 -17.82
CA GLU A 2 15.50 8.08 -19.04
C GLU A 2 15.17 6.59 -18.90
N ALA A 3 14.62 6.01 -19.98
CA ALA A 3 14.39 4.58 -20.06
C ALA A 3 15.01 4.03 -21.34
N ARG A 4 15.66 2.88 -21.28
CA ARG A 4 16.28 2.21 -22.42
C ARG A 4 15.56 0.89 -22.73
N ALA A 5 15.08 0.74 -23.95
CA ALA A 5 14.50 -0.51 -24.43
C ALA A 5 15.52 -1.36 -25.15
N SER A 6 15.38 -2.69 -25.07
CA SER A 6 16.23 -3.65 -25.78
C SER A 6 15.90 -3.65 -27.30
N LEU A 7 16.90 -3.92 -28.12
CA LEU A 7 16.74 -4.14 -29.57
C LEU A 7 15.85 -5.34 -29.94
N TYR A 8 15.51 -6.17 -28.98
CA TYR A 8 14.73 -7.41 -29.18
C TYR A 8 13.28 -7.27 -28.73
N THR A 9 12.86 -6.06 -28.35
CA THR A 9 11.48 -5.77 -27.93
C THR A 9 10.92 -4.65 -28.81
N ASP A 10 9.71 -4.81 -29.26
CA ASP A 10 8.91 -3.82 -30.01
C ASP A 10 8.05 -2.96 -29.04
N GLU A 11 8.06 -3.30 -27.74
CA GLU A 11 7.33 -2.61 -26.69
C GLU A 11 8.24 -2.26 -25.50
N THR A 12 7.98 -1.13 -24.89
CA THR A 12 8.56 -0.76 -23.59
C THR A 12 7.54 -0.03 -22.72
N THR A 13 7.58 -0.29 -21.43
CA THR A 13 6.76 0.39 -20.44
C THR A 13 7.60 1.40 -19.67
N ILE A 14 7.14 2.63 -19.58
CA ILE A 14 7.75 3.68 -18.77
C ILE A 14 6.88 3.89 -17.55
N GLU A 15 7.42 3.64 -16.38
CA GLU A 15 6.74 3.72 -15.11
C GLU A 15 7.22 4.94 -14.30
N GLY A 16 6.57 5.20 -13.14
CA GLY A 16 6.98 6.23 -12.19
C GLY A 16 6.36 7.61 -12.44
N PHE A 17 5.37 7.71 -13.34
CA PHE A 17 4.59 8.94 -13.47
C PHE A 17 3.64 9.11 -12.28
N GLY A 18 3.82 10.21 -11.53
CA GLY A 18 3.00 10.51 -10.36
C GLY A 18 1.64 11.17 -10.66
N ASN A 19 1.28 11.38 -11.94
CA ASN A 19 0.02 11.98 -12.33
C ASN A 19 -0.31 11.70 -13.80
N THR A 20 -1.53 12.07 -14.20
CA THR A 20 -2.04 11.91 -15.57
C THR A 20 -1.82 13.13 -16.48
N ASN A 21 -1.02 14.10 -16.04
CA ASN A 21 -0.74 15.28 -16.88
C ASN A 21 0.05 14.88 -18.14
N PRO A 22 -0.24 15.49 -19.29
CA PRO A 22 0.50 15.22 -20.52
C PRO A 22 2.02 15.37 -20.34
N LYS A 23 2.76 14.44 -20.91
CA LYS A 23 4.24 14.38 -20.87
C LYS A 23 4.79 14.35 -22.27
N LYS A 24 5.82 15.17 -22.51
CA LYS A 24 6.60 15.09 -23.75
C LYS A 24 7.63 13.97 -23.63
N LEU A 25 7.62 13.06 -24.60
CA LEU A 25 8.64 12.04 -24.77
C LEU A 25 9.54 12.40 -25.92
N VAL A 26 10.83 12.19 -25.72
CA VAL A 26 11.86 12.26 -26.76
C VAL A 26 12.37 10.83 -26.95
N ILE A 27 12.19 10.29 -28.14
CA ILE A 27 12.56 8.91 -28.46
C ILE A 27 13.64 8.96 -29.54
N SER A 28 14.79 8.38 -29.24
CA SER A 28 15.89 8.25 -30.19
C SER A 28 16.37 6.81 -30.30
N ALA A 29 16.79 6.38 -31.48
CA ALA A 29 17.45 5.12 -31.66
C ALA A 29 18.95 5.27 -31.35
N VAL A 30 19.51 4.35 -30.55
CA VAL A 30 20.93 4.34 -30.21
C VAL A 30 21.57 3.11 -30.86
N ASN A 31 22.63 3.30 -31.65
CA ASN A 31 23.35 2.21 -32.26
C ASN A 31 24.34 1.54 -31.28
N LYS A 32 25.00 0.45 -31.74
CA LYS A 32 26.00 -0.28 -30.93
C LYS A 32 27.24 0.54 -30.54
N MET A 33 27.46 1.69 -31.15
CA MET A 33 28.55 2.62 -30.87
C MET A 33 28.06 3.80 -29.98
N GLU A 34 26.88 3.66 -29.35
CA GLU A 34 26.23 4.69 -28.52
C GLU A 34 25.95 6.03 -29.25
N LYS A 35 25.89 5.99 -30.58
CA LYS A 35 25.48 7.16 -31.36
C LYS A 35 23.96 7.20 -31.44
N GLU A 36 23.41 8.33 -31.05
CA GLU A 36 21.97 8.61 -31.16
C GLU A 36 21.62 9.02 -32.60
N GLY A 37 20.47 8.49 -33.04
CA GLY A 37 19.83 8.91 -34.27
C GLY A 37 18.98 10.16 -34.08
N GLU A 38 18.25 10.54 -35.13
CA GLU A 38 17.28 11.63 -35.05
C GLU A 38 16.17 11.31 -34.04
N ALA A 39 15.86 12.28 -33.17
CA ALA A 39 14.88 12.13 -32.15
C ALA A 39 13.45 12.41 -32.67
N ILE A 40 12.50 11.58 -32.28
CA ILE A 40 11.07 11.82 -32.42
C ILE A 40 10.53 12.39 -31.12
N ILE A 41 9.79 13.49 -31.21
CA ILE A 41 9.12 14.11 -30.07
C ILE A 41 7.63 13.79 -30.17
N THR A 42 7.07 13.21 -29.12
CA THR A 42 5.64 12.91 -29.03
C THR A 42 5.10 13.30 -27.65
N GLU A 43 3.79 13.40 -27.53
CA GLU A 43 3.11 13.66 -26.28
C GLU A 43 2.27 12.43 -25.89
N ILE A 44 2.34 12.07 -24.61
CA ILE A 44 1.55 10.98 -24.02
C ILE A 44 0.80 11.49 -22.80
N VAL A 45 -0.33 10.85 -22.52
CA VAL A 45 -1.06 11.00 -21.26
C VAL A 45 -0.87 9.71 -20.46
N PRO A 46 -0.14 9.74 -19.33
CA PRO A 46 0.02 8.55 -18.51
C PRO A 46 -1.32 8.05 -17.94
N GLY A 47 -1.44 6.75 -17.74
CA GLY A 47 -2.55 6.17 -17.01
C GLY A 47 -2.59 6.65 -15.54
N LYS A 48 -3.75 6.53 -14.91
CA LYS A 48 -3.91 6.89 -13.49
C LYS A 48 -3.00 6.01 -12.61
N PRO A 49 -2.13 6.60 -11.78
CA PRO A 49 -1.29 5.85 -10.87
C PRO A 49 -2.10 4.99 -9.89
N ALA A 50 -1.63 3.76 -9.63
CA ALA A 50 -2.35 2.80 -8.78
C ALA A 50 -2.55 3.29 -7.33
N TYR A 51 -1.59 4.04 -6.79
CA TYR A 51 -1.69 4.59 -5.44
C TYR A 51 -2.82 5.61 -5.30
N LEU A 52 -3.17 6.35 -6.37
CA LEU A 52 -4.32 7.27 -6.36
C LEU A 52 -5.64 6.50 -6.37
N THR A 53 -5.73 5.42 -7.14
CA THR A 53 -6.92 4.56 -7.12
C THR A 53 -7.08 3.91 -5.74
N ALA A 54 -5.98 3.39 -5.17
CA ALA A 54 -6.02 2.73 -3.88
C ALA A 54 -6.48 3.65 -2.75
N ILE A 55 -6.05 4.92 -2.72
CA ILE A 55 -6.50 5.86 -1.68
C ILE A 55 -7.93 6.33 -1.87
N GLU A 56 -8.41 6.45 -3.10
CA GLU A 56 -9.79 6.85 -3.39
C GLU A 56 -10.80 5.76 -3.04
N GLU A 57 -10.41 4.48 -3.19
CA GLU A 57 -11.24 3.31 -2.91
C GLU A 57 -10.99 2.72 -1.51
N ILE A 58 -10.25 3.43 -0.65
CA ILE A 58 -9.90 2.90 0.66
C ILE A 58 -11.12 2.86 1.59
N GLU A 59 -11.28 1.74 2.26
CA GLU A 59 -12.23 1.53 3.34
C GLU A 59 -11.47 1.18 4.62
N VAL A 60 -11.79 1.88 5.70
CA VAL A 60 -11.20 1.63 7.02
C VAL A 60 -12.32 1.36 8.01
N ASN A 61 -12.36 0.16 8.56
CA ASN A 61 -13.42 -0.30 9.42
C ASN A 61 -12.89 -0.75 10.79
N PRO A 62 -13.63 -0.53 11.88
CA PRO A 62 -13.25 -1.03 13.19
C PRO A 62 -13.33 -2.56 13.23
N THR A 63 -12.37 -3.19 13.90
CA THR A 63 -12.37 -4.62 14.21
C THR A 63 -11.96 -4.85 15.68
N PHE A 64 -11.97 -6.10 16.14
CA PHE A 64 -11.60 -6.42 17.52
C PHE A 64 -10.16 -6.02 17.82
N GLY A 65 -10.00 -5.09 18.78
CA GLY A 65 -8.72 -4.53 19.20
C GLY A 65 -7.98 -3.77 18.09
N GLY A 66 -8.69 -3.29 17.04
CA GLY A 66 -8.01 -2.62 15.94
C GLY A 66 -8.90 -2.12 14.82
N ILE A 67 -8.28 -1.92 13.66
CA ILE A 67 -8.93 -1.53 12.40
C ILE A 67 -8.57 -2.50 11.29
N TYR A 68 -9.49 -2.68 10.34
CA TYR A 68 -9.30 -3.39 9.09
C TYR A 68 -9.30 -2.40 7.93
N ILE A 69 -8.26 -2.44 7.14
CA ILE A 69 -8.09 -1.59 5.95
C ILE A 69 -8.29 -2.46 4.72
N HIS A 70 -9.14 -2.02 3.80
CA HIS A 70 -9.41 -2.69 2.55
C HIS A 70 -9.39 -1.68 1.39
N THR A 71 -8.81 -2.10 0.26
CA THR A 71 -8.84 -1.34 -1.00
C THR A 71 -8.48 -2.24 -2.18
N THR A 72 -8.48 -1.66 -3.40
CA THR A 72 -8.08 -2.37 -4.62
C THR A 72 -6.79 -1.82 -5.23
N ASN A 73 -6.07 -2.70 -5.93
CA ASN A 73 -4.88 -2.41 -6.69
C ASN A 73 -5.06 -2.93 -8.12
N GLY A 74 -5.64 -2.12 -8.97
CA GLY A 74 -6.03 -2.53 -10.31
C GLY A 74 -4.88 -3.03 -11.20
N GLY A 75 -3.69 -2.47 -11.04
CA GLY A 75 -2.51 -2.79 -11.83
C GLY A 75 -1.58 -3.84 -11.23
N ARG A 76 -1.84 -4.33 -10.02
CA ARG A 76 -0.91 -5.15 -9.23
C ARG A 76 0.48 -4.52 -9.07
N ASN A 77 0.52 -3.20 -9.02
CA ASN A 77 1.75 -2.46 -8.76
C ASN A 77 2.16 -2.63 -7.30
N TYR A 78 3.45 -2.48 -7.00
CA TYR A 78 3.90 -2.43 -5.62
C TYR A 78 3.41 -1.12 -4.98
N LEU A 79 2.61 -1.26 -3.93
CA LEU A 79 2.09 -0.17 -3.13
C LEU A 79 2.57 -0.30 -1.68
N ILE A 80 2.75 0.84 -1.04
CA ILE A 80 3.20 0.95 0.33
C ILE A 80 2.17 1.78 1.08
N PHE A 81 1.59 1.21 2.14
CA PHE A 81 0.61 1.86 3.00
C PHE A 81 1.27 2.22 4.32
N ASP A 82 1.41 3.50 4.58
CA ASP A 82 1.87 4.01 5.87
C ASP A 82 0.64 4.38 6.70
N VAL A 83 0.41 3.64 7.79
CA VAL A 83 -0.68 3.88 8.74
C VAL A 83 -0.13 4.51 9.99
N SER A 84 -0.64 5.68 10.32
CA SER A 84 -0.21 6.45 11.49
C SER A 84 -1.36 6.69 12.46
N THR A 85 -1.02 6.86 13.73
CA THR A 85 -1.93 7.30 14.78
C THR A 85 -1.38 8.56 15.47
N LYS A 86 -2.25 9.28 16.16
CA LYS A 86 -1.82 10.40 17.00
C LYS A 86 -1.43 9.93 18.39
N ASP A 87 -0.31 10.42 18.88
CA ASP A 87 0.07 10.30 20.26
C ASP A 87 -0.71 11.28 21.18
N SER A 88 -0.51 11.17 22.48
CA SER A 88 -1.13 12.06 23.49
C SER A 88 -0.73 13.54 23.34
N LYS A 89 0.31 13.85 22.56
CA LYS A 89 0.79 15.21 22.28
C LYS A 89 0.25 15.74 20.96
N GLY A 90 -0.49 14.91 20.21
CA GLY A 90 -1.06 15.25 18.92
C GLY A 90 -0.12 15.02 17.72
N ASN A 91 1.05 14.38 17.90
CA ASN A 91 1.95 14.07 16.82
C ASN A 91 1.53 12.76 16.12
N TRP A 92 1.69 12.73 14.79
CA TRP A 92 1.47 11.54 14.00
C TRP A 92 2.70 10.63 14.03
N ASN A 93 2.50 9.37 14.44
CA ASN A 93 3.52 8.33 14.43
C ASN A 93 3.09 7.20 13.52
N ILE A 94 3.99 6.70 12.68
CA ILE A 94 3.73 5.53 11.85
C ILE A 94 3.73 4.29 12.77
N GLU A 95 2.58 3.62 12.84
CA GLU A 95 2.40 2.40 13.60
C GLU A 95 2.64 1.15 12.74
N HIS A 96 2.35 1.27 11.44
CA HIS A 96 2.48 0.14 10.52
C HIS A 96 2.79 0.61 9.11
N THR A 97 3.62 -0.17 8.41
CA THR A 97 3.84 -0.03 6.98
C THR A 97 3.60 -1.36 6.31
N GLU A 98 2.62 -1.42 5.41
CA GLU A 98 2.28 -2.60 4.62
C GLU A 98 2.81 -2.47 3.20
N TYR A 99 3.51 -3.51 2.72
CA TYR A 99 4.04 -3.61 1.36
C TYR A 99 3.29 -4.69 0.60
N THR A 100 2.66 -4.35 -0.51
CA THR A 100 1.84 -5.30 -1.24
C THR A 100 1.76 -5.03 -2.73
N SER A 101 1.55 -6.10 -3.52
CA SER A 101 1.26 -6.03 -4.95
C SER A 101 0.01 -6.82 -5.33
N VAL A 102 -0.75 -7.31 -4.34
CA VAL A 102 -1.97 -8.09 -4.59
C VAL A 102 -3.09 -7.18 -5.10
N LYS A 103 -4.02 -7.77 -5.86
CA LYS A 103 -5.14 -7.01 -6.46
C LYS A 103 -6.13 -6.52 -5.40
N ASN A 104 -6.54 -7.40 -4.50
CA ASN A 104 -7.45 -7.07 -3.40
C ASN A 104 -6.60 -6.98 -2.13
N ILE A 105 -6.43 -5.78 -1.63
CA ILE A 105 -5.61 -5.48 -0.49
C ILE A 105 -6.50 -5.51 0.75
N GLY A 106 -6.09 -6.25 1.77
CA GLY A 106 -6.77 -6.30 3.05
C GLY A 106 -5.80 -6.65 4.16
N PHE A 107 -5.68 -5.79 5.17
CA PHE A 107 -4.84 -6.04 6.34
C PHE A 107 -5.44 -5.41 7.60
N THR A 108 -5.03 -5.94 8.75
CA THR A 108 -5.55 -5.54 10.05
C THR A 108 -4.45 -4.98 10.93
N LEU A 109 -4.69 -3.82 11.50
CA LEU A 109 -3.86 -3.21 12.54
C LEU A 109 -4.49 -3.48 13.89
N ARG A 110 -3.76 -4.03 14.85
CA ARG A 110 -4.24 -4.40 16.19
C ARG A 110 -3.42 -3.76 17.29
N GLY A 111 -3.92 -3.85 18.53
CA GLY A 111 -3.23 -3.33 19.71
C GLY A 111 -3.85 -2.04 20.26
N PHE A 112 -5.05 -1.69 19.80
CA PHE A 112 -5.76 -0.48 20.22
C PHE A 112 -6.85 -0.80 21.25
N SER A 113 -7.02 0.12 22.22
CA SER A 113 -8.14 0.08 23.16
C SER A 113 -9.46 0.39 22.44
N ALA A 114 -10.58 0.01 23.06
CA ALA A 114 -11.93 0.33 22.58
C ALA A 114 -12.32 1.78 22.88
N GLU A 115 -11.41 2.72 22.57
CA GLU A 115 -11.56 4.16 22.67
C GLU A 115 -11.40 4.78 21.29
N PRO A 116 -11.88 6.01 21.05
CA PRO A 116 -11.65 6.70 19.79
C PRO A 116 -10.16 6.96 19.53
N HIS A 117 -9.68 6.56 18.37
CA HIS A 117 -8.33 6.83 17.88
C HIS A 117 -8.39 7.52 16.52
N ASP A 118 -7.51 8.51 16.33
CA ASP A 118 -7.31 9.14 15.03
C ASP A 118 -6.32 8.32 14.21
N PHE A 119 -6.74 7.93 13.02
CA PHE A 119 -5.91 7.20 12.05
C PHE A 119 -5.67 8.05 10.81
N LYS A 120 -4.47 7.90 10.27
CA LYS A 120 -4.06 8.50 9.01
C LYS A 120 -3.45 7.44 8.13
N VAL A 121 -3.94 7.32 6.89
CA VAL A 121 -3.38 6.42 5.90
C VAL A 121 -2.84 7.22 4.72
N ARG A 122 -1.64 6.88 4.27
CA ARG A 122 -1.03 7.39 3.05
C ARG A 122 -0.57 6.22 2.20
N VAL A 123 -0.82 6.31 0.90
CA VAL A 123 -0.38 5.30 -0.06
C VAL A 123 0.70 5.89 -0.95
N ARG A 124 1.77 5.15 -1.17
CA ARG A 124 2.87 5.54 -2.06
C ARG A 124 3.31 4.38 -2.94
N ASP A 125 3.96 4.71 -4.05
CA ASP A 125 4.58 3.75 -4.94
C ASP A 125 6.10 3.61 -4.69
N LEU A 126 6.78 2.78 -5.50
CA LEU A 126 8.23 2.59 -5.40
C LEU A 126 9.06 3.77 -5.93
N TYR A 127 8.41 4.77 -6.53
CA TYR A 127 9.04 5.96 -7.09
C TYR A 127 8.87 7.19 -6.19
N ASP A 128 8.48 6.99 -4.92
CA ASP A 128 8.18 8.02 -3.93
C ASP A 128 7.01 8.96 -4.29
N ASN A 129 6.21 8.62 -5.29
CA ASN A 129 4.94 9.29 -5.49
C ASN A 129 3.99 8.87 -4.37
N GLN A 130 3.25 9.83 -3.81
CA GLN A 130 2.38 9.59 -2.66
C GLN A 130 1.03 10.27 -2.82
N SER A 131 0.02 9.65 -2.19
CA SER A 131 -1.34 10.16 -2.15
C SER A 131 -1.51 11.33 -1.18
N GLU A 132 -2.65 12.00 -1.26
CA GLU A 132 -3.19 12.76 -0.13
C GLU A 132 -3.41 11.83 1.07
N GLU A 133 -3.54 12.45 2.25
CA GLU A 133 -3.78 11.74 3.50
C GLU A 133 -5.25 11.38 3.66
N TYR A 134 -5.56 10.11 3.88
CA TYR A 134 -6.88 9.68 4.34
C TYR A 134 -6.91 9.74 5.86
N LEU A 135 -7.81 10.57 6.41
CA LEU A 135 -7.95 10.79 7.84
C LEU A 135 -9.30 10.25 8.33
N THR A 136 -9.29 9.50 9.42
CA THR A 136 -10.51 9.00 10.05
C THR A 136 -10.33 8.83 11.55
N THR A 137 -11.44 8.95 12.31
CA THR A 137 -11.48 8.63 13.73
C THR A 137 -12.38 7.42 13.93
N LEU A 138 -11.86 6.34 14.48
CA LEU A 138 -12.58 5.10 14.71
C LEU A 138 -12.38 4.61 16.14
N THR A 139 -13.42 3.93 16.65
CA THR A 139 -13.37 3.22 17.93
C THR A 139 -13.26 1.72 17.63
N PRO A 140 -12.12 1.07 17.89
CA PRO A 140 -11.97 -0.38 17.77
C PRO A 140 -13.02 -1.13 18.61
N LEU A 141 -13.42 -2.30 18.13
CA LEU A 141 -14.32 -3.14 18.92
C LEU A 141 -13.57 -3.70 20.14
N TYR A 142 -14.29 -3.82 21.23
CA TYR A 142 -13.73 -4.38 22.47
C TYR A 142 -13.26 -5.82 22.23
N GLU A 143 -12.00 -6.08 22.58
CA GLU A 143 -11.42 -7.42 22.58
C GLU A 143 -11.30 -7.92 24.02
N GLU A 144 -12.03 -8.99 24.31
CA GLU A 144 -11.93 -9.62 25.64
C GLU A 144 -10.55 -10.28 25.77
N LYS A 145 -9.80 -9.90 26.80
CA LYS A 145 -8.52 -10.57 27.10
C LYS A 145 -8.79 -12.01 27.46
N LEU A 146 -8.17 -12.92 26.76
CA LEU A 146 -8.21 -14.34 27.07
C LEU A 146 -7.69 -14.55 28.51
N ASP A 147 -8.54 -15.07 29.37
CA ASP A 147 -8.14 -15.49 30.71
C ASP A 147 -7.33 -16.78 30.60
N LEU A 148 -6.01 -16.64 30.55
CA LEU A 148 -5.09 -17.76 30.41
C LEU A 148 -5.22 -18.78 31.57
N THR A 149 -5.85 -18.42 32.68
CA THR A 149 -6.08 -19.36 33.77
C THR A 149 -7.14 -20.41 33.43
N LYS A 150 -8.07 -20.08 32.50
CA LYS A 150 -9.08 -21.00 31.97
C LYS A 150 -8.49 -22.06 31.03
N PHE A 151 -7.28 -21.85 30.51
CA PHE A 151 -6.60 -22.79 29.62
C PHE A 151 -5.79 -23.89 30.33
N LYS A 152 -5.65 -23.83 31.66
CA LYS A 152 -5.01 -24.93 32.41
C LYS A 152 -5.71 -26.27 32.21
N THR A 153 -7.00 -26.24 31.92
CA THR A 153 -7.81 -27.46 31.65
C THR A 153 -7.55 -28.02 30.24
N PHE A 154 -7.06 -27.21 29.31
CA PHE A 154 -6.84 -27.64 27.92
C PHE A 154 -5.56 -28.50 27.77
N TYR A 155 -4.54 -28.27 28.59
CA TYR A 155 -3.31 -29.09 28.60
C TYR A 155 -3.50 -30.47 29.21
N LEU A 156 -4.46 -30.61 30.11
CA LEU A 156 -4.78 -31.91 30.74
C LEU A 156 -5.64 -32.80 29.83
N ALA A 157 -6.36 -32.22 28.85
CA ALA A 157 -7.14 -32.99 27.91
C ALA A 157 -6.30 -33.61 26.78
N ASN A 158 -5.10 -33.10 26.52
CA ASN A 158 -4.18 -33.66 25.52
C ASN A 158 -3.30 -34.81 26.03
N ASP A 159 -3.33 -35.10 27.32
CA ASP A 159 -2.63 -36.26 27.93
C ASP A 159 -3.50 -37.54 27.98
N ILE A 160 -4.66 -37.53 27.33
CA ILE A 160 -5.43 -38.77 27.17
C ILE A 160 -4.74 -39.60 26.08
N LYS A 161 -3.91 -40.54 26.52
CA LYS A 161 -3.41 -41.61 25.66
C LYS A 161 -4.62 -42.38 25.15
N MET A 162 -4.80 -42.39 23.83
CA MET A 162 -5.63 -43.39 23.20
C MET A 162 -4.83 -44.69 23.19
N ASP A 163 -5.23 -45.67 23.98
CA ASP A 163 -4.81 -47.05 23.89
C ASP A 163 -5.40 -47.70 22.66
#